data_cd777f2b8994c81d216aa69d02c2c528
#
_entry.id   cd777f2b8994c81d216aa69d02c2c528
#
_cell.length_a   1.000
_cell.length_b   1.000
_cell.length_c   1.000
_cell.angle_alpha   90.00
_cell.angle_beta   90.00
_cell.angle_gamma   90.00
#
_symmetry.space_group_name_H-M   'P 1'
#
loop_
_entity.id
_entity.type
_entity.pdbx_description
1 polymer ?
#
loop_
_entity_poly.entity_id
_entity_poly.type
_entity_poly.pdbx_seq_one_letter_code
_entity_poly.pdbx_strand_id
1 'polypeptide(L)'
;LHTDTRRQRQMCIRDRRIPFNDGLKKHITNVKIKNIKRRAKYIVINFVNDYSMVVHLGMTGNLRASQQEKFLKHDHIVFSLESGNSLIYNDVRRFGLIQIYKTKDSFYLLDNNGPDPFEKKADADYLFNRIKNSSASIKSILLNHKIISGIGNIYASEILFSTSISPLRMGKDISYEDCKKILQQSKLILTKAIKAGGTTLNDYFNAESKPGYFKIQLNVYGKEGEKCPSCESKISKITQNNRSTYFCKESQN
;
A
#
# COMPACT_ATOMS: atom_id res chain seq x y z
N LEU A 1 -4.07 22.57 -12.92
CA LEU A 1 -5.06 21.66 -12.33
C LEU A 1 -6.34 22.42 -12.03
N HIS A 2 -7.42 22.15 -12.74
CA HIS A 2 -8.76 22.59 -12.35
C HIS A 2 -9.40 21.46 -11.55
N THR A 3 -10.01 21.79 -10.42
CA THR A 3 -10.79 20.83 -9.64
C THR A 3 -12.28 21.13 -9.85
N ASP A 4 -12.99 20.21 -10.49
CA ASP A 4 -14.46 20.30 -10.51
C ASP A 4 -15.02 19.54 -9.32
N THR A 5 -15.60 20.30 -8.39
CA THR A 5 -16.22 19.76 -7.17
C THR A 5 -17.76 19.76 -7.26
N ARG A 6 -18.33 19.90 -8.47
CA ARG A 6 -19.79 20.10 -8.68
C ARG A 6 -20.70 19.01 -8.10
N ARG A 7 -20.15 17.88 -7.64
CA ARG A 7 -20.93 16.84 -6.95
C ARG A 7 -20.48 16.55 -5.52
N GLN A 8 -19.84 17.50 -4.84
CA GLN A 8 -19.73 17.43 -3.39
C GLN A 8 -21.12 17.65 -2.77
N ARG A 9 -21.95 16.62 -2.77
CA ARG A 9 -23.03 16.57 -1.79
C ARG A 9 -22.38 16.56 -0.42
N GLN A 10 -22.72 17.52 0.42
CA GLN A 10 -22.21 17.68 1.81
C GLN A 10 -22.26 16.39 2.65
N MET A 11 -23.10 15.40 2.29
CA MET A 11 -23.18 14.08 2.90
C MET A 11 -21.90 13.21 2.72
N CYS A 12 -21.07 13.41 1.69
CA CYS A 12 -19.92 12.55 1.45
C CYS A 12 -18.70 12.87 2.31
N ILE A 13 -18.63 14.06 2.91
CA ILE A 13 -17.47 14.50 3.71
C ILE A 13 -17.49 13.86 5.10
N ARG A 14 -18.66 13.65 5.70
CA ARG A 14 -18.79 13.12 7.07
C ARG A 14 -18.49 11.63 7.21
N ASP A 15 -18.65 10.85 6.14
CA ASP A 15 -18.52 9.38 6.19
C ASP A 15 -17.11 8.88 5.89
N ARG A 16 -16.12 9.75 5.68
CA ARG A 16 -14.74 9.39 5.46
C ARG A 16 -13.98 9.34 6.77
N ARG A 17 -13.06 8.38 6.88
CA ARG A 17 -12.14 8.26 8.03
C ARG A 17 -11.33 9.55 8.24
N ILE A 18 -10.93 10.20 7.17
CA ILE A 18 -10.27 11.51 7.17
C ILE A 18 -10.92 12.34 6.07
N PRO A 19 -11.57 13.48 6.39
CA PRO A 19 -12.15 14.38 5.41
C PRO A 19 -11.13 14.93 4.44
N PHE A 20 -11.55 15.32 3.24
CA PHE A 20 -10.69 16.09 2.36
C PHE A 20 -10.37 17.44 2.99
N ASN A 21 -9.12 17.87 2.82
CA ASN A 21 -8.67 19.15 3.32
C ASN A 21 -9.33 20.29 2.52
N ASP A 22 -9.93 21.27 3.19
CA ASP A 22 -10.61 22.41 2.55
C ASP A 22 -9.66 23.27 1.70
N GLY A 23 -8.37 23.26 2.01
CA GLY A 23 -7.33 23.93 1.23
C GLY A 23 -7.00 23.28 -0.10
N LEU A 24 -7.50 22.05 -0.39
CA LEU A 24 -7.10 21.30 -1.58
C LEU A 24 -7.29 22.13 -2.85
N LYS A 25 -8.50 22.60 -3.12
CA LYS A 25 -8.82 23.41 -4.30
C LYS A 25 -8.00 24.71 -4.34
N LYS A 26 -7.89 25.40 -3.22
CA LYS A 26 -7.18 26.71 -3.13
C LYS A 26 -5.71 26.60 -3.53
N HIS A 27 -5.02 25.51 -3.16
CA HIS A 27 -3.57 25.41 -3.31
C HIS A 27 -3.10 24.63 -4.53
N ILE A 28 -4.00 23.94 -5.27
CA ILE A 28 -3.60 23.17 -6.44
C ILE A 28 -4.22 23.63 -7.76
N THR A 29 -5.24 24.52 -7.72
CA THR A 29 -5.84 25.05 -8.95
C THR A 29 -4.82 25.89 -9.72
N ASN A 30 -4.65 25.61 -11.03
CA ASN A 30 -3.71 26.25 -11.93
C ASN A 30 -2.24 26.17 -11.50
N VAL A 31 -1.89 25.14 -10.70
CA VAL A 31 -0.53 24.94 -10.23
C VAL A 31 0.11 23.74 -10.93
N LYS A 32 1.34 23.89 -11.39
CA LYS A 32 2.10 22.84 -12.06
C LYS A 32 2.58 21.78 -11.07
N ILE A 33 2.51 20.52 -11.49
CA ILE A 33 3.13 19.40 -10.77
C ILE A 33 4.64 19.47 -11.00
N LYS A 34 5.42 19.49 -9.91
CA LYS A 34 6.87 19.48 -9.93
C LYS A 34 7.42 18.06 -10.09
N ASN A 35 6.93 17.13 -9.29
CA ASN A 35 7.26 15.72 -9.39
C ASN A 35 6.24 14.86 -8.60
N ILE A 36 6.28 13.55 -8.86
CA ILE A 36 5.48 12.56 -8.15
C ILE A 36 6.43 11.54 -7.52
N LYS A 37 6.22 11.23 -6.25
CA LYS A 37 7.00 10.27 -5.48
C LYS A 37 6.09 9.28 -4.78
N ARG A 38 6.63 8.11 -4.44
CA ARG A 38 5.99 7.17 -3.53
C ARG A 38 6.73 7.15 -2.19
N ARG A 39 5.99 7.16 -1.11
CA ARG A 39 6.48 6.90 0.24
C ARG A 39 5.57 5.88 0.91
N ALA A 40 6.07 4.70 1.25
CA ALA A 40 5.26 3.60 1.76
C ALA A 40 4.06 3.29 0.81
N LYS A 41 2.83 3.39 1.30
CA LYS A 41 1.59 3.22 0.53
C LYS A 41 0.95 4.56 0.14
N TYR A 42 1.71 5.65 0.17
CA TYR A 42 1.27 6.99 -0.20
C TYR A 42 1.88 7.42 -1.53
N ILE A 43 1.06 8.05 -2.36
CA ILE A 43 1.49 8.82 -3.52
C ILE A 43 1.65 10.26 -3.04
N VAL A 44 2.80 10.85 -3.28
CA VAL A 44 3.11 12.24 -2.92
C VAL A 44 3.31 13.03 -4.21
N ILE A 45 2.39 13.94 -4.50
CA ILE A 45 2.43 14.84 -5.65
C ILE A 45 2.91 16.21 -5.16
N ASN A 46 4.12 16.58 -5.53
CA ASN A 46 4.70 17.87 -5.17
C ASN A 46 4.40 18.91 -6.23
N PHE A 47 4.01 20.11 -5.84
CA PHE A 47 3.70 21.23 -6.70
C PHE A 47 4.83 22.29 -6.68
N VAL A 48 4.84 23.16 -7.68
CA VAL A 48 5.86 24.23 -7.79
C VAL A 48 5.67 25.35 -6.76
N ASN A 49 4.53 25.45 -6.12
CA ASN A 49 4.19 26.44 -5.12
C ASN A 49 4.47 25.99 -3.65
N ASP A 50 5.38 25.02 -3.48
CA ASP A 50 5.76 24.46 -2.18
C ASP A 50 4.63 23.81 -1.37
N TYR A 51 3.59 23.33 -2.07
CA TYR A 51 2.60 22.43 -1.50
C TYR A 51 2.80 21.01 -2.02
N SER A 52 2.37 20.05 -1.21
CA SER A 52 2.36 18.63 -1.57
C SER A 52 0.98 18.03 -1.29
N MET A 53 0.49 17.21 -2.21
CA MET A 53 -0.71 16.42 -2.03
C MET A 53 -0.32 14.98 -1.76
N VAL A 54 -0.82 14.43 -0.66
CA VAL A 54 -0.66 13.02 -0.28
C VAL A 54 -1.94 12.28 -0.58
N VAL A 55 -1.80 11.17 -1.30
CA VAL A 55 -2.91 10.27 -1.62
C VAL A 55 -2.63 8.89 -1.05
N HIS A 56 -3.56 8.34 -0.30
CA HIS A 56 -3.59 6.93 0.11
C HIS A 56 -4.84 6.28 -0.44
N LEU A 57 -4.70 5.21 -1.19
CA LEU A 57 -5.82 4.59 -1.90
C LEU A 57 -6.72 3.73 -0.98
N GLY A 58 -6.29 3.46 0.25
CA GLY A 58 -7.04 2.59 1.15
C GLY A 58 -7.09 1.16 0.65
N MET A 59 -8.28 0.59 0.57
CA MET A 59 -8.51 -0.78 0.09
C MET A 59 -9.12 -0.83 -1.31
N THR A 60 -9.98 0.12 -1.64
CA THR A 60 -10.78 0.17 -2.89
C THR A 60 -10.54 1.42 -3.70
N GLY A 61 -9.72 2.34 -3.18
CA GLY A 61 -9.39 3.57 -3.87
C GLY A 61 -8.51 3.33 -5.09
N ASN A 62 -8.76 4.07 -6.14
CA ASN A 62 -7.89 4.15 -7.30
C ASN A 62 -7.80 5.59 -7.84
N LEU A 63 -6.74 5.86 -8.57
CA LEU A 63 -6.57 7.05 -9.37
C LEU A 63 -6.52 6.61 -10.83
N ARG A 64 -7.54 6.95 -11.62
CA ARG A 64 -7.57 6.63 -13.03
C ARG A 64 -7.38 7.89 -13.89
N ALA A 65 -6.63 7.75 -14.96
CA ALA A 65 -6.57 8.74 -16.01
C ALA A 65 -7.73 8.54 -16.99
N SER A 66 -8.35 9.63 -17.46
CA SER A 66 -9.44 9.58 -18.43
C SER A 66 -9.37 10.76 -19.37
N GLN A 67 -9.63 10.52 -20.65
CA GLN A 67 -9.83 11.57 -21.66
C GLN A 67 -11.29 12.04 -21.72
N GLN A 68 -12.20 11.28 -21.15
CA GLN A 68 -13.63 11.58 -21.13
C GLN A 68 -14.09 11.88 -19.70
N GLU A 69 -14.90 12.91 -19.54
CA GLU A 69 -15.56 13.28 -18.27
C GLU A 69 -16.75 12.35 -17.95
N LYS A 70 -16.60 11.02 -18.16
CA LYS A 70 -17.62 10.09 -17.71
C LYS A 70 -17.45 9.80 -16.25
N PHE A 71 -18.32 10.37 -15.43
CA PHE A 71 -18.36 10.13 -13.98
C PHE A 71 -19.00 8.76 -13.69
N LEU A 72 -18.33 7.99 -12.87
CA LEU A 72 -18.82 6.71 -12.35
C LEU A 72 -19.32 6.87 -10.91
N LYS A 73 -20.09 5.90 -10.46
CA LYS A 73 -20.46 5.80 -9.06
C LYS A 73 -19.18 5.73 -8.21
N HIS A 74 -19.15 6.47 -7.09
CA HIS A 74 -18.01 6.58 -6.17
C HIS A 74 -16.78 7.36 -6.69
N ASP A 75 -16.93 8.12 -7.76
CA ASP A 75 -15.96 9.17 -8.12
C ASP A 75 -16.14 10.35 -7.16
N HIS A 76 -15.08 10.66 -6.44
CA HIS A 76 -15.14 11.65 -5.36
C HIS A 76 -14.43 12.96 -5.71
N ILE A 77 -13.33 12.89 -6.46
CA ILE A 77 -12.58 14.06 -6.91
C ILE A 77 -12.16 13.87 -8.36
N VAL A 78 -12.28 14.93 -9.14
CA VAL A 78 -11.74 15.02 -10.50
C VAL A 78 -10.74 16.15 -10.53
N PHE A 79 -9.55 15.85 -11.01
CA PHE A 79 -8.50 16.82 -11.28
C PHE A 79 -8.37 16.95 -12.79
N SER A 80 -8.84 18.06 -13.35
CA SER A 80 -8.68 18.36 -14.78
C SER A 80 -7.26 18.87 -15.03
N LEU A 81 -6.59 18.30 -16.00
CA LEU A 81 -5.23 18.64 -16.39
C LEU A 81 -5.25 19.58 -17.61
N GLU A 82 -4.22 20.41 -17.76
CA GLU A 82 -4.02 21.30 -18.90
C GLU A 82 -3.97 20.53 -20.24
N SER A 83 -3.55 19.26 -20.21
CA SER A 83 -3.54 18.38 -21.39
C SER A 83 -4.93 17.96 -21.88
N GLY A 84 -6.01 18.39 -21.24
CA GLY A 84 -7.38 17.92 -21.53
C GLY A 84 -7.73 16.58 -20.87
N ASN A 85 -6.77 15.91 -20.26
CA ASN A 85 -7.03 14.69 -19.50
C ASN A 85 -7.54 15.00 -18.09
N SER A 86 -8.22 14.05 -17.48
CA SER A 86 -8.63 14.11 -16.07
C SER A 86 -7.99 13.00 -15.26
N LEU A 87 -7.57 13.30 -14.02
CA LEU A 87 -7.20 12.32 -13.02
C LEU A 87 -8.36 12.19 -12.03
N ILE A 88 -8.95 11.02 -11.94
CA ILE A 88 -10.18 10.78 -11.17
C ILE A 88 -9.89 9.87 -9.99
N TYR A 89 -10.25 10.34 -8.79
CA TYR A 89 -10.17 9.55 -7.58
C TYR A 89 -11.51 8.87 -7.31
N ASN A 90 -11.51 7.54 -7.39
CA ASN A 90 -12.65 6.68 -7.06
C ASN A 90 -12.35 5.86 -5.81
N ASP A 91 -13.32 5.70 -4.91
CA ASP A 91 -13.14 4.89 -3.69
C ASP A 91 -14.49 4.44 -3.11
N VAL A 92 -14.85 3.20 -3.40
CA VAL A 92 -16.13 2.60 -3.00
C VAL A 92 -16.32 2.60 -1.49
N ARG A 93 -15.29 2.20 -0.73
CA ARG A 93 -15.33 2.04 0.73
C ARG A 93 -14.95 3.31 1.50
N ARG A 94 -14.46 4.34 0.83
CA ARG A 94 -14.06 5.63 1.43
C ARG A 94 -12.98 5.55 2.50
N PHE A 95 -12.11 4.54 2.45
CA PHE A 95 -11.00 4.34 3.38
C PHE A 95 -9.70 5.02 2.93
N GLY A 96 -9.66 5.49 1.71
CA GLY A 96 -8.56 6.28 1.22
C GLY A 96 -8.63 7.72 1.72
N LEU A 97 -7.54 8.46 1.50
CA LEU A 97 -7.45 9.87 1.87
C LEU A 97 -6.73 10.67 0.78
N ILE A 98 -7.06 11.94 0.70
CA ILE A 98 -6.31 12.95 -0.04
C ILE A 98 -6.17 14.15 0.89
N GLN A 99 -4.92 14.56 1.14
CA GLN A 99 -4.57 15.67 2.01
C GLN A 99 -3.55 16.57 1.33
N ILE A 100 -3.59 17.87 1.63
CA ILE A 100 -2.60 18.84 1.17
C ILE A 100 -1.89 19.47 2.37
N TYR A 101 -0.60 19.73 2.22
CA TYR A 101 0.24 20.36 3.24
C TYR A 101 1.37 21.15 2.57
N LYS A 102 2.00 22.06 3.30
CA LYS A 102 3.22 22.72 2.82
C LYS A 102 4.36 21.72 2.77
N THR A 103 5.07 21.64 1.66
CA THR A 103 6.11 20.61 1.42
C THR A 103 7.22 20.59 2.47
N LYS A 104 7.53 21.76 3.06
CA LYS A 104 8.54 21.90 4.11
C LYS A 104 8.06 21.50 5.51
N ASP A 105 6.74 21.40 5.69
CA ASP A 105 6.18 21.08 7.00
C ASP A 105 6.21 19.54 7.21
N SER A 106 6.36 19.14 8.46
CA SER A 106 6.21 17.75 8.87
C SER A 106 4.79 17.28 8.58
N PHE A 107 4.65 16.07 8.02
CA PHE A 107 3.37 15.46 7.77
C PHE A 107 3.30 14.09 8.45
N TYR A 108 2.61 14.03 9.58
CA TYR A 108 2.61 12.91 10.50
C TYR A 108 2.34 11.53 9.85
N LEU A 109 1.55 11.48 8.77
CA LEU A 109 1.26 10.24 8.05
C LEU A 109 2.46 9.71 7.25
N LEU A 110 3.41 10.57 6.88
CA LEU A 110 4.62 10.19 6.17
C LEU A 110 5.78 9.96 7.14
N ASP A 111 5.88 10.82 8.16
CA ASP A 111 7.04 10.87 9.08
C ASP A 111 7.04 9.67 10.04
N ASN A 112 5.88 9.18 10.43
CA ASN A 112 5.73 8.00 11.29
C ASN A 112 5.95 6.65 10.58
N ASN A 113 6.38 6.65 9.32
CA ASN A 113 6.67 5.41 8.61
C ASN A 113 8.14 5.00 8.76
N GLY A 114 8.35 3.75 9.12
CA GLY A 114 9.64 3.09 9.00
C GLY A 114 10.15 3.07 7.55
N PRO A 115 11.38 2.62 7.30
CA PRO A 115 11.93 2.56 5.96
C PRO A 115 11.11 1.62 5.07
N ASP A 116 11.06 1.96 3.77
CA ASP A 116 10.51 1.08 2.74
C ASP A 116 11.57 0.03 2.37
N PRO A 117 11.22 -1.22 2.02
CA PRO A 117 12.18 -2.25 1.64
C PRO A 117 13.19 -1.84 0.55
N PHE A 118 12.83 -0.86 -0.30
CA PHE A 118 13.72 -0.35 -1.36
C PHE A 118 14.71 0.73 -0.87
N GLU A 119 14.52 1.27 0.33
CA GLU A 119 15.45 2.25 0.89
C GLU A 119 16.72 1.56 1.42
N LYS A 120 17.88 2.20 1.28
CA LYS A 120 19.17 1.66 1.77
C LYS A 120 19.17 1.39 3.28
N LYS A 121 18.48 2.23 4.04
CA LYS A 121 18.34 2.09 5.51
C LYS A 121 17.44 0.91 5.95
N ALA A 122 16.73 0.24 5.02
CA ALA A 122 16.01 -1.00 5.29
C ALA A 122 16.98 -2.18 5.09
N ASP A 123 17.97 -2.30 5.96
CA ASP A 123 18.96 -3.37 5.98
C ASP A 123 18.71 -4.36 7.13
N ALA A 124 19.51 -5.42 7.18
CA ALA A 124 19.36 -6.48 8.19
C ALA A 124 19.66 -5.97 9.60
N ASP A 125 20.66 -5.08 9.75
CA ASP A 125 21.00 -4.47 11.04
C ASP A 125 19.84 -3.68 11.60
N TYR A 126 19.21 -2.85 10.77
CA TYR A 126 18.03 -2.09 11.16
C TYR A 126 16.90 -3.00 11.62
N LEU A 127 16.53 -3.98 10.77
CA LEU A 127 15.38 -4.85 11.08
C LEU A 127 15.64 -5.69 12.32
N PHE A 128 16.82 -6.34 12.43
CA PHE A 128 17.20 -7.17 13.56
C PHE A 128 17.19 -6.37 14.87
N ASN A 129 17.87 -5.21 14.91
CA ASN A 129 17.89 -4.37 16.11
C ASN A 129 16.52 -3.86 16.52
N ARG A 130 15.61 -3.70 15.57
CA ARG A 130 14.24 -3.24 15.83
C ARG A 130 13.33 -4.31 16.42
N ILE A 131 13.62 -5.60 16.16
CA ILE A 131 12.72 -6.71 16.49
C ILE A 131 13.28 -7.72 17.49
N LYS A 132 14.59 -7.76 17.76
CA LYS A 132 15.27 -8.77 18.60
C LYS A 132 14.71 -8.95 20.01
N ASN A 133 13.98 -7.97 20.52
CA ASN A 133 13.32 -8.03 21.83
C ASN A 133 11.78 -8.08 21.72
N SER A 134 11.24 -8.26 20.49
CA SER A 134 9.80 -8.19 20.26
C SER A 134 9.12 -9.55 20.47
N SER A 135 8.09 -9.58 21.30
CA SER A 135 7.19 -10.74 21.46
C SER A 135 6.06 -10.77 20.41
N ALA A 136 5.99 -9.77 19.53
CA ALA A 136 5.03 -9.78 18.43
C ALA A 136 5.44 -10.79 17.35
N SER A 137 4.45 -11.43 16.70
CA SER A 137 4.75 -12.34 15.59
C SER A 137 5.39 -11.60 14.44
N ILE A 138 6.29 -12.27 13.70
CA ILE A 138 7.00 -11.67 12.57
C ILE A 138 6.04 -11.12 11.51
N LYS A 139 4.92 -11.77 11.28
CA LYS A 139 3.91 -11.22 10.35
C LYS A 139 3.33 -9.91 10.86
N SER A 140 3.03 -9.80 12.15
CA SER A 140 2.52 -8.56 12.75
C SER A 140 3.56 -7.44 12.66
N ILE A 141 4.82 -7.77 12.82
CA ILE A 141 5.96 -6.86 12.66
C ILE A 141 6.04 -6.34 11.21
N LEU A 142 5.95 -7.22 10.21
CA LEU A 142 5.97 -6.84 8.79
C LEU A 142 4.77 -5.98 8.37
N LEU A 143 3.66 -6.09 9.09
CA LEU A 143 2.47 -5.25 8.88
C LEU A 143 2.52 -3.91 9.63
N ASN A 144 3.46 -3.75 10.55
CA ASN A 144 3.63 -2.50 11.29
C ASN A 144 4.41 -1.48 10.47
N HIS A 145 3.70 -0.53 9.89
CA HIS A 145 4.29 0.53 9.06
C HIS A 145 5.33 1.39 9.78
N LYS A 146 5.37 1.41 11.12
CA LYS A 146 6.40 2.11 11.90
C LYS A 146 7.73 1.36 11.94
N ILE A 147 7.72 0.04 11.70
CA ILE A 147 8.92 -0.80 11.66
C ILE A 147 9.40 -0.89 10.21
N ILE A 148 8.57 -1.37 9.32
CA ILE A 148 8.86 -1.42 7.90
C ILE A 148 7.61 -1.02 7.12
N SER A 149 7.76 -0.08 6.19
CA SER A 149 6.61 0.46 5.47
C SER A 149 6.43 -0.23 4.11
N GLY A 150 5.24 -0.07 3.51
CA GLY A 150 4.96 -0.58 2.16
C GLY A 150 4.42 -2.01 2.10
N ILE A 151 4.79 -2.90 3.02
CA ILE A 151 4.32 -4.30 3.04
C ILE A 151 2.85 -4.37 3.50
N GLY A 152 2.04 -5.12 2.78
CA GLY A 152 0.63 -5.38 3.11
C GLY A 152 0.38 -6.85 3.42
N ASN A 153 -0.86 -7.19 3.78
CA ASN A 153 -1.23 -8.53 4.25
C ASN A 153 -0.92 -9.65 3.23
N ILE A 154 -1.13 -9.37 1.95
CA ILE A 154 -0.83 -10.30 0.87
C ILE A 154 0.67 -10.58 0.84
N TYR A 155 1.45 -9.53 0.68
CA TYR A 155 2.91 -9.66 0.51
C TYR A 155 3.61 -10.14 1.78
N ALA A 156 3.11 -9.81 2.99
CA ALA A 156 3.66 -10.36 4.22
C ALA A 156 3.56 -11.90 4.26
N SER A 157 2.43 -12.48 3.80
CA SER A 157 2.29 -13.94 3.72
C SER A 157 3.23 -14.54 2.65
N GLU A 158 3.31 -13.94 1.47
CA GLU A 158 4.16 -14.41 0.38
C GLU A 158 5.67 -14.32 0.70
N ILE A 159 6.08 -13.23 1.35
CA ILE A 159 7.48 -13.04 1.80
C ILE A 159 7.85 -14.12 2.82
N LEU A 160 7.03 -14.35 3.83
CA LEU A 160 7.29 -15.35 4.86
C LEU A 160 7.27 -16.77 4.30
N PHE A 161 6.40 -17.06 3.33
CA PHE A 161 6.43 -18.33 2.62
C PHE A 161 7.73 -18.51 1.83
N SER A 162 8.14 -17.51 1.07
CA SER A 162 9.37 -17.58 0.25
C SER A 162 10.66 -17.66 1.07
N THR A 163 10.60 -17.30 2.35
CA THR A 163 11.73 -17.42 3.30
C THR A 163 11.64 -18.66 4.20
N SER A 164 10.59 -19.48 4.04
CA SER A 164 10.28 -20.64 4.90
C SER A 164 10.16 -20.30 6.39
N ILE A 165 9.75 -19.05 6.71
CA ILE A 165 9.59 -18.58 8.09
C ILE A 165 8.11 -18.63 8.46
N SER A 166 7.81 -19.26 9.60
CA SER A 166 6.45 -19.29 10.13
C SER A 166 5.96 -17.87 10.46
N PRO A 167 4.74 -17.48 10.04
CA PRO A 167 4.17 -16.18 10.39
C PRO A 167 3.91 -16.02 11.88
N LEU A 168 4.01 -17.10 12.65
CA LEU A 168 3.77 -17.17 14.10
C LEU A 168 5.04 -16.92 14.91
N ARG A 169 6.24 -17.14 14.36
CA ARG A 169 7.51 -16.90 15.07
C ARG A 169 7.56 -15.49 15.63
N MET A 170 8.03 -15.34 16.84
CA MET A 170 8.16 -14.03 17.49
C MET A 170 9.37 -13.28 16.94
N GLY A 171 9.34 -11.95 16.99
CA GLY A 171 10.47 -11.14 16.52
C GLY A 171 11.79 -11.49 17.21
N LYS A 172 11.76 -11.78 18.52
CA LYS A 172 12.93 -12.21 19.30
C LYS A 172 13.56 -13.53 18.83
N ASP A 173 12.78 -14.39 18.15
CA ASP A 173 13.22 -15.70 17.66
C ASP A 173 13.66 -15.64 16.18
N ILE A 174 13.64 -14.46 15.57
CA ILE A 174 14.10 -14.21 14.20
C ILE A 174 15.59 -13.87 14.22
N SER A 175 16.38 -14.67 13.52
CA SER A 175 17.82 -14.48 13.42
C SER A 175 18.18 -13.28 12.51
N TYR A 176 19.43 -12.84 12.59
CA TYR A 176 19.98 -11.83 11.68
C TYR A 176 19.89 -12.28 10.21
N GLU A 177 20.21 -13.55 9.93
CA GLU A 177 20.11 -14.11 8.58
C GLU A 177 18.66 -14.20 8.09
N ASP A 178 17.70 -14.47 8.98
CA ASP A 178 16.28 -14.40 8.64
C ASP A 178 15.87 -12.98 8.24
N CYS A 179 16.34 -11.97 8.97
CA CYS A 179 16.09 -10.56 8.63
C CYS A 179 16.61 -10.21 7.24
N LYS A 180 17.82 -10.66 6.90
CA LYS A 180 18.43 -10.49 5.59
C LYS A 180 17.60 -11.14 4.48
N LYS A 181 17.18 -12.40 4.67
CA LYS A 181 16.31 -13.14 3.74
C LYS A 181 14.96 -12.43 3.55
N ILE A 182 14.31 -12.02 4.65
CA ILE A 182 13.03 -11.30 4.61
C ILE A 182 13.13 -10.03 3.76
N LEU A 183 14.15 -9.20 3.98
CA LEU A 183 14.32 -7.95 3.22
C LEU A 183 14.64 -8.20 1.75
N GLN A 184 15.45 -9.19 1.46
CA GLN A 184 15.79 -9.61 0.10
C GLN A 184 14.56 -10.08 -0.68
N GLN A 185 13.77 -10.98 -0.06
CA GLN A 185 12.53 -11.48 -0.66
C GLN A 185 11.46 -10.40 -0.74
N SER A 186 11.42 -9.46 0.20
CA SER A 186 10.53 -8.29 0.11
C SER A 186 10.79 -7.47 -1.15
N LYS A 187 12.05 -7.15 -1.43
CA LYS A 187 12.44 -6.42 -2.67
C LYS A 187 12.06 -7.20 -3.92
N LEU A 188 12.37 -8.50 -3.95
CA LEU A 188 12.11 -9.36 -5.10
C LEU A 188 10.61 -9.46 -5.41
N ILE A 189 9.81 -9.82 -4.40
CA ILE A 189 8.36 -10.02 -4.57
C ILE A 189 7.65 -8.71 -4.93
N LEU A 190 7.98 -7.62 -4.24
CA LEU A 190 7.40 -6.31 -4.54
C LEU A 190 7.79 -5.82 -5.94
N THR A 191 9.02 -6.06 -6.39
CA THR A 191 9.46 -5.73 -7.76
C THR A 191 8.66 -6.52 -8.80
N LYS A 192 8.49 -7.83 -8.59
CA LYS A 192 7.66 -8.67 -9.48
C LYS A 192 6.21 -8.20 -9.52
N ALA A 193 5.65 -7.88 -8.35
CA ALA A 193 4.28 -7.39 -8.25
C ALA A 193 4.09 -6.05 -8.97
N ILE A 194 5.04 -5.11 -8.85
CA ILE A 194 5.00 -3.83 -9.55
C ILE A 194 5.06 -4.04 -11.07
N LYS A 195 5.96 -4.89 -11.56
CA LYS A 195 6.08 -5.22 -13.00
C LYS A 195 4.81 -5.87 -13.55
N ALA A 196 4.09 -6.64 -12.74
CA ALA A 196 2.82 -7.27 -13.11
C ALA A 196 1.60 -6.32 -12.95
N GLY A 197 1.79 -5.04 -12.70
CA GLY A 197 0.71 -4.05 -12.53
C GLY A 197 -0.04 -4.16 -11.21
N GLY A 198 0.49 -4.89 -10.22
CA GLY A 198 -0.11 -5.08 -8.90
C GLY A 198 -0.93 -6.37 -8.77
N THR A 199 -1.57 -6.54 -7.60
CA THR A 199 -2.41 -7.70 -7.29
C THR A 199 -3.86 -7.27 -7.18
N THR A 200 -4.69 -7.66 -8.13
CA THR A 200 -6.15 -7.53 -8.04
C THR A 200 -6.72 -8.82 -7.46
N LEU A 201 -7.22 -8.75 -6.23
CA LEU A 201 -8.04 -9.84 -5.67
C LEU A 201 -9.51 -9.63 -6.00
N ASN A 202 -10.04 -8.43 -5.70
CA ASN A 202 -11.44 -8.08 -5.95
C ASN A 202 -11.59 -6.66 -6.53
N ASP A 203 -10.97 -5.63 -5.96
CA ASP A 203 -11.34 -4.23 -6.19
C ASP A 203 -10.20 -3.33 -6.69
N TYR A 204 -8.98 -3.86 -6.82
CA TYR A 204 -7.85 -3.05 -7.28
C TYR A 204 -7.79 -2.98 -8.80
N PHE A 205 -7.68 -1.75 -9.33
CA PHE A 205 -7.39 -1.46 -10.72
C PHE A 205 -6.25 -0.44 -10.80
N ASN A 206 -5.40 -0.56 -11.82
CA ASN A 206 -4.33 0.40 -12.07
C ASN A 206 -4.87 1.71 -12.66
N ALA A 207 -3.99 2.69 -12.92
CA ALA A 207 -4.37 4.00 -13.47
C ALA A 207 -5.03 3.92 -14.86
N GLU A 208 -4.83 2.83 -15.60
CA GLU A 208 -5.45 2.55 -16.89
C GLU A 208 -6.76 1.76 -16.77
N SER A 209 -7.28 1.59 -15.56
CA SER A 209 -8.46 0.77 -15.24
C SER A 209 -8.33 -0.71 -15.60
N LYS A 210 -7.08 -1.21 -15.68
CA LYS A 210 -6.80 -2.64 -15.90
C LYS A 210 -6.54 -3.36 -14.59
N PRO A 211 -6.95 -4.63 -14.43
CA PRO A 211 -6.61 -5.42 -13.24
C PRO A 211 -5.12 -5.71 -13.19
N GLY A 212 -4.57 -5.83 -11.98
CA GLY A 212 -3.20 -6.31 -11.78
C GLY A 212 -3.14 -7.85 -11.89
N TYR A 213 -2.16 -8.36 -12.58
CA TYR A 213 -2.03 -9.78 -12.90
C TYR A 213 -1.19 -10.59 -11.89
N PHE A 214 -0.65 -9.97 -10.85
CA PHE A 214 0.20 -10.67 -9.88
C PHE A 214 -0.54 -11.73 -9.04
N LYS A 215 -1.87 -11.70 -8.99
CA LYS A 215 -2.70 -12.74 -8.32
C LYS A 215 -2.36 -14.15 -8.79
N ILE A 216 -2.05 -14.31 -10.06
CA ILE A 216 -1.72 -15.62 -10.68
C ILE A 216 -0.38 -16.18 -10.13
N GLN A 217 0.48 -15.34 -9.58
CA GLN A 217 1.80 -15.67 -9.07
C GLN A 217 1.85 -15.84 -7.54
N LEU A 218 0.70 -15.75 -6.85
CA LEU A 218 0.66 -15.96 -5.40
C LEU A 218 0.82 -17.45 -5.07
N ASN A 219 1.62 -17.75 -4.05
CA ASN A 219 1.91 -19.10 -3.60
C ASN A 219 0.95 -19.60 -2.52
N VAL A 220 0.64 -18.76 -1.54
CA VAL A 220 -0.17 -19.14 -0.37
C VAL A 220 -1.38 -18.25 -0.12
N TYR A 221 -1.32 -16.97 -0.46
CA TYR A 221 -2.39 -16.05 -0.09
C TYR A 221 -3.67 -16.32 -0.86
N GLY A 222 -4.75 -16.58 -0.09
CA GLY A 222 -6.07 -16.91 -0.65
C GLY A 222 -6.23 -18.38 -1.06
N LYS A 223 -5.26 -19.24 -0.77
CA LYS A 223 -5.20 -20.65 -1.21
C LYS A 223 -5.38 -21.65 -0.05
N GLU A 224 -6.29 -21.35 0.89
CA GLU A 224 -6.62 -22.25 1.98
C GLU A 224 -7.07 -23.62 1.44
N GLY A 225 -6.47 -24.70 1.95
CA GLY A 225 -6.79 -26.08 1.55
C GLY A 225 -6.14 -26.56 0.25
N GLU A 226 -5.56 -25.67 -0.56
CA GLU A 226 -4.79 -26.03 -1.75
C GLU A 226 -3.45 -26.69 -1.36
N LYS A 227 -2.84 -27.43 -2.29
CA LYS A 227 -1.51 -28.01 -2.11
C LYS A 227 -0.43 -26.93 -2.01
N CYS A 228 0.46 -27.07 -1.04
CA CYS A 228 1.63 -26.23 -0.94
C CYS A 228 2.61 -26.51 -2.09
N PRO A 229 3.09 -25.48 -2.80
CA PRO A 229 4.02 -25.67 -3.91
C PRO A 229 5.40 -26.19 -3.49
N SER A 230 5.73 -26.15 -2.19
CA SER A 230 7.05 -26.57 -1.67
C SER A 230 7.06 -27.98 -1.09
N CYS A 231 5.96 -28.49 -0.53
CA CYS A 231 5.91 -29.80 0.16
C CYS A 231 4.61 -30.57 -0.04
N GLU A 232 3.73 -30.10 -0.92
CA GLU A 232 2.42 -30.69 -1.27
C GLU A 232 1.41 -30.80 -0.10
N SER A 233 1.77 -30.47 1.13
CA SER A 233 0.84 -30.41 2.26
C SER A 233 -0.22 -29.31 2.04
N LYS A 234 -1.28 -29.29 2.84
CA LYS A 234 -2.33 -28.30 2.70
C LYS A 234 -1.95 -26.95 3.28
N ILE A 235 -2.20 -25.87 2.52
CA ILE A 235 -2.07 -24.50 3.00
C ILE A 235 -3.12 -24.24 4.07
N SER A 236 -2.66 -23.73 5.21
CA SER A 236 -3.49 -23.40 6.37
C SER A 236 -3.85 -21.91 6.35
N LYS A 237 -5.02 -21.61 6.93
CA LYS A 237 -5.45 -20.24 7.20
C LYS A 237 -5.75 -20.07 8.68
N ILE A 238 -5.26 -18.98 9.26
CA ILE A 238 -5.58 -18.54 10.61
C ILE A 238 -5.90 -17.05 10.63
N THR A 239 -6.43 -16.56 11.73
CA THR A 239 -6.65 -15.13 11.94
C THR A 239 -5.62 -14.59 12.94
N GLN A 240 -4.83 -13.59 12.52
CA GLN A 240 -3.90 -12.85 13.37
C GLN A 240 -4.25 -11.35 13.30
N ASN A 241 -4.50 -10.72 14.45
CA ASN A 241 -4.83 -9.30 14.55
C ASN A 241 -5.94 -8.86 13.54
N ASN A 242 -7.03 -9.60 13.52
CA ASN A 242 -8.19 -9.41 12.64
C ASN A 242 -7.85 -9.47 11.14
N ARG A 243 -6.78 -10.17 10.77
CA ARG A 243 -6.37 -10.37 9.36
C ARG A 243 -6.12 -11.84 9.08
N SER A 244 -6.58 -12.30 7.92
CA SER A 244 -6.27 -13.65 7.45
C SER A 244 -4.78 -13.82 7.19
N THR A 245 -4.22 -14.93 7.67
CA THR A 245 -2.85 -15.37 7.46
C THR A 245 -2.88 -16.71 6.76
N TYR A 246 -2.25 -16.80 5.62
CA TYR A 246 -2.12 -18.04 4.85
C TYR A 246 -0.67 -18.48 4.89
N PHE A 247 -0.43 -19.75 5.20
CA PHE A 247 0.91 -20.31 5.32
C PHE A 247 0.87 -21.86 5.27
N CYS A 248 2.02 -22.45 5.03
CA CYS A 248 2.17 -23.90 5.11
C CYS A 248 2.87 -24.27 6.42
N LYS A 249 2.23 -25.10 7.25
CA LYS A 249 2.79 -25.52 8.55
C LYS A 249 4.06 -26.35 8.42
N GLU A 250 4.16 -27.13 7.35
CA GLU A 250 5.28 -28.08 7.15
C GLU A 250 6.51 -27.39 6.52
N SER A 251 6.30 -26.41 5.62
CA SER A 251 7.41 -25.74 4.91
C SER A 251 7.87 -24.44 5.56
N GLN A 252 7.17 -23.95 6.59
CA GLN A 252 7.50 -22.72 7.30
C GLN A 252 7.70 -22.97 8.80
N ASN A 253 8.94 -22.87 9.25
CA ASN A 253 9.38 -23.10 10.63
C ASN A 253 9.50 -21.81 11.44
#